data_fa8638fb5a17435b6cf2157da5fd6b21
#
_entry.id   fa8638fb5a17435b6cf2157da5fd6b21
#
_cell.length_a   1.000
_cell.length_b   1.000
_cell.length_c   1.000
_cell.angle_alpha   90.00
_cell.angle_beta   90.00
_cell.angle_gamma   90.00
#
_symmetry.space_group_name_H-M   'P 1'
#
loop_
_entity.id
_entity.type
_entity.pdbx_description
1 polymer ?
#
loop_
_entity_poly.entity_id
_entity_poly.type
_entity_poly.pdbx_seq_one_letter_code
_entity_poly.pdbx_strand_id
1 'polypeptide(L)'
;MIDERILPDTEAYIEILFHWHRYSVATELAKGKRVVDLASGEGYGSHLISSKALEVTGIDVDPRAVENAQRSYQRDNLSYRHGSATMIPMPDASCDLLVSFETIEHMPEADQEVFLKEIKRTLKPEGMLLISTPDKHRTELWEEKNPFHIREYYQEEFVEALKKQYRYVEVYLQEVNMASWIWQPLNAERSSQLRDFRLKHGPEGYRRTEDMLGIHLYVLALCSDEPIPEGLNLASTCHEVARRPLELMWREQGLLGAEIARVKAEIASLKEQNQALENGLLVATSTLRSIYDSMGWKLLESSRRAVDLPLVRALLRPLRQAAKGYLRRERP
;
A
#
# COMPACT_ATOMS: atom_id res chain seq x y z
N MET A 1 -5.84 13.94 -8.79
CA MET A 1 -6.27 12.84 -7.91
C MET A 1 -5.39 11.66 -8.25
N ILE A 2 -4.64 11.16 -7.28
CA ILE A 2 -3.90 9.90 -7.43
C ILE A 2 -4.99 8.85 -7.45
N ASP A 3 -5.08 8.09 -8.52
CA ASP A 3 -6.06 7.04 -8.71
C ASP A 3 -5.48 5.77 -8.05
N GLU A 4 -6.15 5.21 -7.04
CA GLU A 4 -5.71 4.00 -6.34
C GLU A 4 -5.87 2.73 -7.18
N ARG A 5 -6.52 2.84 -8.34
CA ARG A 5 -6.78 1.70 -9.20
C ARG A 5 -5.51 1.09 -9.75
N ILE A 6 -5.39 -0.21 -9.59
CA ILE A 6 -4.30 -0.99 -10.18
C ILE A 6 -4.54 -1.10 -11.68
N LEU A 7 -3.63 -0.48 -12.44
CA LEU A 7 -3.59 -0.62 -13.89
C LEU A 7 -2.64 -1.76 -14.25
N PRO A 8 -2.99 -2.61 -15.23
CA PRO A 8 -2.14 -3.75 -15.63
C PRO A 8 -0.72 -3.39 -16.05
N ASP A 9 -0.49 -2.12 -16.43
CA ASP A 9 0.78 -1.61 -16.94
C ASP A 9 1.52 -0.72 -15.91
N THR A 10 1.08 -0.67 -14.65
CA THR A 10 1.74 0.11 -13.60
C THR A 10 2.98 -0.57 -13.03
N GLU A 11 3.87 0.23 -12.43
CA GLU A 11 5.07 -0.27 -11.72
C GLU A 11 4.74 -0.97 -10.38
N ALA A 12 3.46 -1.00 -9.97
CA ALA A 12 2.95 -1.64 -8.75
C ALA A 12 2.90 -3.19 -8.91
N TYR A 13 4.06 -3.79 -9.11
CA TYR A 13 4.21 -5.21 -9.47
C TYR A 13 3.64 -6.18 -8.43
N ILE A 14 3.84 -5.90 -7.15
CA ILE A 14 3.41 -6.79 -6.07
C ILE A 14 1.88 -6.78 -5.96
N GLU A 15 1.26 -5.61 -6.06
CA GLU A 15 -0.19 -5.44 -6.02
C GLU A 15 -0.85 -6.14 -7.20
N ILE A 16 -0.26 -6.02 -8.39
CA ILE A 16 -0.73 -6.75 -9.60
C ILE A 16 -0.71 -8.25 -9.35
N LEU A 17 0.37 -8.81 -8.75
CA LEU A 17 0.48 -10.23 -8.47
C LEU A 17 -0.62 -10.70 -7.49
N PHE A 18 -0.92 -9.94 -6.43
CA PHE A 18 -2.02 -10.23 -5.52
C PHE A 18 -3.37 -10.31 -6.24
N HIS A 19 -3.66 -9.32 -7.08
CA HIS A 19 -4.90 -9.25 -7.85
C HIS A 19 -5.03 -10.41 -8.84
N TRP A 20 -3.99 -10.65 -9.66
CA TRP A 20 -3.98 -11.76 -10.61
C TRP A 20 -4.17 -13.10 -9.93
N HIS A 21 -3.59 -13.30 -8.75
CA HIS A 21 -3.78 -14.53 -7.99
C HIS A 21 -5.24 -14.72 -7.57
N ARG A 22 -5.85 -13.69 -6.96
CA ARG A 22 -7.26 -13.74 -6.56
C ARG A 22 -8.20 -13.98 -7.75
N TYR A 23 -7.97 -13.26 -8.85
CA TYR A 23 -8.76 -13.45 -10.06
C TYR A 23 -8.52 -14.81 -10.74
N SER A 24 -7.33 -15.40 -10.61
CA SER A 24 -7.09 -16.77 -11.08
C SER A 24 -7.91 -17.78 -10.28
N VAL A 25 -7.96 -17.64 -8.96
CA VAL A 25 -8.81 -18.45 -8.08
C VAL A 25 -10.30 -18.27 -8.44
N ALA A 26 -10.74 -17.01 -8.58
CA ALA A 26 -12.11 -16.70 -8.99
C ALA A 26 -12.48 -17.34 -10.35
N THR A 27 -11.53 -17.36 -11.30
CA THR A 27 -11.73 -17.97 -12.63
C THR A 27 -11.97 -19.47 -12.54
N GLU A 28 -11.27 -20.17 -11.64
CA GLU A 28 -11.52 -21.62 -11.43
C GLU A 28 -12.91 -21.86 -10.82
N LEU A 29 -13.33 -21.04 -9.85
CA LEU A 29 -14.66 -21.11 -9.26
C LEU A 29 -15.78 -20.76 -10.23
N ALA A 30 -15.50 -19.93 -11.23
CA ALA A 30 -16.46 -19.37 -12.17
C ALA A 30 -16.92 -20.36 -13.26
N LYS A 31 -16.30 -21.55 -13.36
CA LYS A 31 -16.58 -22.49 -14.44
C LYS A 31 -18.07 -22.80 -14.58
N GLY A 32 -18.66 -22.39 -15.71
CA GLY A 32 -20.04 -22.62 -16.05
C GLY A 32 -21.07 -21.83 -15.24
N LYS A 33 -20.63 -20.80 -14.49
CA LYS A 33 -21.47 -19.97 -13.62
C LYS A 33 -21.77 -18.59 -14.21
N ARG A 34 -22.88 -18.00 -13.78
CA ARG A 34 -23.13 -16.58 -13.92
C ARG A 34 -22.42 -15.82 -12.78
N VAL A 35 -21.55 -14.91 -13.15
CA VAL A 35 -20.67 -14.21 -12.21
C VAL A 35 -20.94 -12.71 -12.23
N VAL A 36 -20.96 -12.12 -11.05
CA VAL A 36 -20.88 -10.68 -10.87
C VAL A 36 -19.49 -10.36 -10.29
N ASP A 37 -18.75 -9.49 -10.93
CA ASP A 37 -17.50 -8.91 -10.44
C ASP A 37 -17.79 -7.48 -9.98
N LEU A 38 -17.87 -7.28 -8.67
CA LEU A 38 -18.34 -6.06 -8.03
C LEU A 38 -17.15 -5.20 -7.61
N ALA A 39 -17.15 -3.94 -8.02
CA ALA A 39 -16.03 -3.02 -8.05
C ALA A 39 -14.93 -3.53 -9.00
N SER A 40 -15.32 -3.80 -10.25
CA SER A 40 -14.47 -4.45 -11.26
C SER A 40 -13.35 -3.57 -11.81
N GLY A 41 -13.32 -2.28 -11.45
CA GLY A 41 -12.33 -1.32 -11.92
C GLY A 41 -12.23 -1.27 -13.44
N GLU A 42 -11.01 -1.34 -13.96
CA GLU A 42 -10.68 -1.31 -15.40
C GLU A 42 -11.06 -2.63 -16.15
N GLY A 43 -11.66 -3.62 -15.48
CA GLY A 43 -12.30 -4.77 -16.09
C GLY A 43 -11.39 -5.97 -16.46
N TYR A 44 -10.08 -5.91 -16.21
CA TYR A 44 -9.17 -7.01 -16.53
C TYR A 44 -9.51 -8.30 -15.78
N GLY A 45 -9.95 -8.18 -14.53
CA GLY A 45 -10.37 -9.30 -13.69
C GLY A 45 -11.63 -9.98 -14.23
N SER A 46 -12.67 -9.20 -14.54
CA SER A 46 -13.90 -9.68 -15.20
C SER A 46 -13.58 -10.39 -16.51
N HIS A 47 -12.64 -9.83 -17.31
CA HIS A 47 -12.20 -10.46 -18.55
C HIS A 47 -11.50 -11.81 -18.30
N LEU A 48 -10.68 -11.94 -17.27
CA LEU A 48 -10.04 -13.21 -16.90
C LEU A 48 -11.10 -14.25 -16.52
N ILE A 49 -12.03 -13.88 -15.62
CA ILE A 49 -13.14 -14.75 -15.17
C ILE A 49 -13.99 -15.21 -16.35
N SER A 50 -14.27 -14.35 -17.34
CA SER A 50 -15.10 -14.67 -18.49
C SER A 50 -14.53 -15.80 -19.37
N SER A 51 -13.25 -16.16 -19.19
CA SER A 51 -12.65 -17.29 -19.91
C SER A 51 -13.23 -18.66 -19.55
N LYS A 52 -13.84 -18.80 -18.38
CA LYS A 52 -14.45 -20.06 -17.88
C LYS A 52 -15.91 -19.91 -17.46
N ALA A 53 -16.34 -18.70 -17.16
CA ALA A 53 -17.71 -18.41 -16.75
C ALA A 53 -18.71 -18.61 -17.89
N LEU A 54 -19.96 -18.89 -17.54
CA LEU A 54 -21.09 -18.86 -18.49
C LEU A 54 -21.38 -17.42 -18.92
N GLU A 55 -21.41 -16.49 -17.96
CA GLU A 55 -21.68 -15.08 -18.17
C GLU A 55 -20.98 -14.27 -17.05
N VAL A 56 -20.43 -13.11 -17.38
CA VAL A 56 -19.82 -12.18 -16.42
C VAL A 56 -20.41 -10.79 -16.59
N THR A 57 -20.80 -10.20 -15.48
CA THR A 57 -21.13 -8.75 -15.40
C THR A 57 -20.15 -8.08 -14.43
N GLY A 58 -19.25 -7.26 -14.96
CA GLY A 58 -18.43 -6.33 -14.17
C GLY A 58 -19.25 -5.10 -13.78
N ILE A 59 -19.19 -4.68 -12.53
CA ILE A 59 -19.91 -3.51 -12.02
C ILE A 59 -18.91 -2.59 -11.32
N ASP A 60 -18.91 -1.32 -11.69
CA ASP A 60 -18.09 -0.31 -11.02
C ASP A 60 -18.85 1.00 -10.86
N VAL A 61 -18.51 1.76 -9.82
CA VAL A 61 -19.11 3.06 -9.51
C VAL A 61 -18.55 4.20 -10.34
N ASP A 62 -17.35 4.03 -10.93
CA ASP A 62 -16.76 5.03 -11.83
C ASP A 62 -17.18 4.74 -13.27
N PRO A 63 -17.98 5.62 -13.90
CA PRO A 63 -18.41 5.44 -15.28
C PRO A 63 -17.23 5.42 -16.26
N ARG A 64 -16.10 6.09 -15.94
CA ARG A 64 -14.90 6.07 -16.79
C ARG A 64 -14.21 4.72 -16.77
N ALA A 65 -14.14 4.07 -15.63
CA ALA A 65 -13.61 2.71 -15.52
C ALA A 65 -14.47 1.73 -16.33
N VAL A 66 -15.80 1.85 -16.24
CA VAL A 66 -16.74 1.06 -17.02
C VAL A 66 -16.56 1.26 -18.53
N GLU A 67 -16.43 2.51 -18.98
CA GLU A 67 -16.19 2.83 -20.41
C GLU A 67 -14.85 2.26 -20.89
N ASN A 68 -13.80 2.36 -20.09
CA ASN A 68 -12.49 1.79 -20.37
C ASN A 68 -12.55 0.27 -20.47
N ALA A 69 -13.22 -0.37 -19.50
CA ALA A 69 -13.40 -1.82 -19.48
C ALA A 69 -14.14 -2.34 -20.72
N GLN A 70 -15.25 -1.68 -21.09
CA GLN A 70 -16.03 -2.01 -22.30
C GLN A 70 -15.21 -1.88 -23.59
N ARG A 71 -14.30 -0.91 -23.63
CA ARG A 71 -13.44 -0.68 -24.81
C ARG A 71 -12.29 -1.66 -24.88
N SER A 72 -11.67 -1.98 -23.71
CA SER A 72 -10.43 -2.75 -23.64
C SER A 72 -10.66 -4.25 -23.60
N TYR A 73 -11.79 -4.70 -23.03
CA TYR A 73 -12.05 -6.10 -22.74
C TYR A 73 -13.44 -6.53 -23.25
N GLN A 74 -13.45 -7.26 -24.36
CA GLN A 74 -14.67 -7.69 -25.01
C GLN A 74 -14.71 -9.22 -25.14
N ARG A 75 -15.86 -9.83 -24.78
CA ARG A 75 -16.23 -11.22 -25.06
C ARG A 75 -17.75 -11.31 -25.13
N ASP A 76 -18.28 -12.30 -25.84
CA ASP A 76 -19.72 -12.50 -26.01
C ASP A 76 -20.47 -12.74 -24.69
N ASN A 77 -19.77 -13.29 -23.69
CA ASN A 77 -20.29 -13.59 -22.36
C ASN A 77 -19.86 -12.56 -21.28
N LEU A 78 -19.35 -11.38 -21.69
CA LEU A 78 -18.84 -10.35 -20.77
C LEU A 78 -19.54 -9.02 -21.00
N SER A 79 -20.09 -8.44 -19.95
CA SER A 79 -20.68 -7.10 -19.97
C SER A 79 -20.21 -6.27 -18.79
N TYR A 80 -20.28 -4.94 -18.92
CA TYR A 80 -19.95 -4.01 -17.84
C TYR A 80 -21.07 -3.04 -17.61
N ARG A 81 -21.34 -2.71 -16.33
CA ARG A 81 -22.40 -1.80 -15.89
C ARG A 81 -21.90 -0.80 -14.90
N HIS A 82 -22.33 0.45 -15.05
CA HIS A 82 -22.16 1.44 -14.00
C HIS A 82 -23.17 1.16 -12.87
N GLY A 83 -22.69 1.15 -11.61
CA GLY A 83 -23.54 0.90 -10.46
C GLY A 83 -22.80 0.97 -9.12
N SER A 84 -23.55 1.25 -8.06
CA SER A 84 -23.01 1.27 -6.70
C SER A 84 -23.01 -0.13 -6.09
N ALA A 85 -22.00 -0.42 -5.29
CA ALA A 85 -21.91 -1.65 -4.51
C ALA A 85 -22.94 -1.70 -3.35
N THR A 86 -23.48 -0.54 -2.93
CA THR A 86 -24.56 -0.46 -1.94
C THR A 86 -25.96 -0.47 -2.58
N MET A 87 -26.05 -0.50 -3.90
CA MET A 87 -27.28 -0.65 -4.69
C MET A 87 -26.93 -1.34 -6.01
N ILE A 88 -26.70 -2.64 -5.94
CA ILE A 88 -26.21 -3.44 -7.08
C ILE A 88 -27.29 -3.49 -8.18
N PRO A 89 -26.99 -3.03 -9.43
CA PRO A 89 -27.96 -2.98 -10.51
C PRO A 89 -28.21 -4.35 -11.14
N MET A 90 -28.47 -5.34 -10.31
CA MET A 90 -28.77 -6.73 -10.66
C MET A 90 -30.07 -7.19 -9.98
N PRO A 91 -30.85 -8.07 -10.61
CA PRO A 91 -32.00 -8.68 -9.97
C PRO A 91 -31.62 -9.53 -8.75
N ASP A 92 -32.58 -9.78 -7.86
CA ASP A 92 -32.43 -10.71 -6.77
C ASP A 92 -32.14 -12.13 -7.31
N ALA A 93 -31.32 -12.89 -6.59
CA ALA A 93 -31.00 -14.28 -6.90
C ALA A 93 -30.58 -14.50 -8.38
N SER A 94 -29.76 -13.60 -8.93
CA SER A 94 -29.42 -13.58 -10.36
C SER A 94 -28.05 -14.16 -10.71
N CYS A 95 -27.13 -14.32 -9.74
CA CYS A 95 -25.81 -14.86 -9.99
C CYS A 95 -25.46 -16.06 -9.11
N ASP A 96 -24.57 -16.91 -9.63
CA ASP A 96 -24.09 -18.13 -8.97
C ASP A 96 -22.84 -17.88 -8.15
N LEU A 97 -22.07 -16.87 -8.55
CA LEU A 97 -20.84 -16.42 -7.89
C LEU A 97 -20.78 -14.89 -7.93
N LEU A 98 -20.52 -14.28 -6.79
CA LEU A 98 -20.18 -12.88 -6.72
C LEU A 98 -18.74 -12.73 -6.21
N VAL A 99 -17.96 -11.93 -6.90
CA VAL A 99 -16.55 -11.65 -6.57
C VAL A 99 -16.45 -10.17 -6.22
N SER A 100 -15.74 -9.83 -5.14
CA SER A 100 -15.41 -8.45 -4.80
C SER A 100 -14.10 -8.40 -4.02
N PHE A 101 -13.11 -7.72 -4.59
CA PHE A 101 -11.78 -7.64 -4.02
C PHE A 101 -11.42 -6.20 -3.70
N GLU A 102 -10.87 -5.97 -2.50
CA GLU A 102 -10.37 -4.66 -2.06
C GLU A 102 -11.42 -3.54 -2.29
N THR A 103 -12.57 -3.71 -1.63
CA THR A 103 -13.71 -2.81 -1.87
C THR A 103 -14.36 -2.35 -0.57
N ILE A 104 -14.56 -3.27 0.38
CA ILE A 104 -15.35 -3.01 1.59
C ILE A 104 -14.67 -1.97 2.49
N GLU A 105 -13.36 -1.90 2.50
CA GLU A 105 -12.55 -0.95 3.27
C GLU A 105 -12.73 0.51 2.83
N HIS A 106 -13.18 0.74 1.59
CA HIS A 106 -13.45 2.07 1.05
C HIS A 106 -14.81 2.65 1.46
N MET A 107 -15.54 1.94 2.31
CA MET A 107 -16.89 2.30 2.72
C MET A 107 -16.93 2.62 4.23
N PRO A 108 -17.77 3.59 4.65
CA PRO A 108 -18.10 3.76 6.07
C PRO A 108 -18.89 2.55 6.59
N GLU A 109 -18.84 2.31 7.90
CA GLU A 109 -19.41 1.13 8.55
C GLU A 109 -20.87 0.86 8.18
N ALA A 110 -21.69 1.90 8.12
CA ALA A 110 -23.10 1.78 7.74
C ALA A 110 -23.28 1.23 6.31
N ASP A 111 -22.42 1.67 5.38
CA ASP A 111 -22.48 1.23 3.99
C ASP A 111 -21.89 -0.19 3.81
N GLN A 112 -20.95 -0.60 4.66
CA GLN A 112 -20.42 -1.96 4.65
C GLN A 112 -21.52 -3.01 4.96
N GLU A 113 -22.44 -2.70 5.88
CA GLU A 113 -23.59 -3.57 6.14
C GLU A 113 -24.56 -3.63 4.96
N VAL A 114 -24.81 -2.49 4.31
CA VAL A 114 -25.67 -2.42 3.12
C VAL A 114 -25.05 -3.19 1.97
N PHE A 115 -23.75 -3.02 1.75
CA PHE A 115 -22.96 -3.74 0.76
C PHE A 115 -23.09 -5.26 0.91
N LEU A 116 -22.90 -5.80 2.11
CA LEU A 116 -23.01 -7.25 2.34
C LEU A 116 -24.46 -7.74 2.15
N LYS A 117 -25.47 -6.94 2.49
CA LYS A 117 -26.88 -7.30 2.23
C LYS A 117 -27.21 -7.28 0.74
N GLU A 118 -26.70 -6.32 -0.03
CA GLU A 118 -26.89 -6.24 -1.46
C GLU A 118 -26.20 -7.39 -2.21
N ILE A 119 -24.99 -7.78 -1.79
CA ILE A 119 -24.34 -8.99 -2.28
C ILE A 119 -25.24 -10.21 -2.04
N LYS A 120 -25.73 -10.36 -0.81
CA LYS A 120 -26.61 -11.45 -0.43
C LYS A 120 -27.89 -11.51 -1.24
N ARG A 121 -28.53 -10.36 -1.48
CA ARG A 121 -29.71 -10.23 -2.33
C ARG A 121 -29.46 -10.69 -3.76
N THR A 122 -28.30 -10.34 -4.31
CA THR A 122 -27.94 -10.60 -5.70
C THR A 122 -27.58 -12.07 -5.94
N LEU A 123 -27.00 -12.74 -4.94
CA LEU A 123 -26.64 -14.15 -4.99
C LEU A 123 -27.87 -15.04 -4.95
N LYS A 124 -27.85 -16.12 -5.74
CA LYS A 124 -28.81 -17.22 -5.58
C LYS A 124 -28.66 -17.88 -4.20
N PRO A 125 -29.69 -18.59 -3.71
CA PRO A 125 -29.60 -19.30 -2.43
C PRO A 125 -28.39 -20.24 -2.32
N GLU A 126 -28.04 -20.94 -3.40
CA GLU A 126 -26.87 -21.82 -3.53
C GLU A 126 -25.61 -21.11 -4.02
N GLY A 127 -25.67 -19.79 -4.22
CA GLY A 127 -24.57 -18.98 -4.72
C GLY A 127 -23.45 -18.80 -3.71
N MET A 128 -22.29 -18.45 -4.20
CA MET A 128 -21.08 -18.22 -3.39
C MET A 128 -20.60 -16.78 -3.52
N LEU A 129 -20.10 -16.22 -2.43
CA LEU A 129 -19.32 -15.00 -2.40
C LEU A 129 -17.86 -15.32 -2.25
N LEU A 130 -17.00 -14.75 -3.11
CA LEU A 130 -15.57 -14.68 -2.90
C LEU A 130 -15.17 -13.21 -2.70
N ILE A 131 -14.69 -12.88 -1.51
CA ILE A 131 -14.42 -11.49 -1.10
C ILE A 131 -13.05 -11.36 -0.44
N SER A 132 -12.37 -10.25 -0.64
CA SER A 132 -11.12 -9.92 0.08
C SER A 132 -11.12 -8.49 0.62
N THR A 133 -10.28 -8.29 1.63
CA THR A 133 -9.97 -6.97 2.21
C THR A 133 -8.58 -7.03 2.86
N PRO A 134 -7.86 -5.90 3.00
CA PRO A 134 -6.63 -5.85 3.80
C PRO A 134 -6.90 -6.24 5.25
N ASP A 135 -5.92 -6.86 5.91
CA ASP A 135 -5.98 -7.07 7.34
C ASP A 135 -5.45 -5.86 8.09
N LYS A 136 -6.30 -5.26 8.89
CA LYS A 136 -5.97 -4.07 9.68
C LYS A 136 -4.76 -4.26 10.60
N HIS A 137 -4.54 -5.48 11.13
CA HIS A 137 -3.33 -5.79 11.89
C HIS A 137 -2.04 -5.48 11.13
N ARG A 138 -2.10 -5.50 9.78
CA ARG A 138 -0.95 -5.23 8.91
C ARG A 138 -0.85 -3.76 8.55
N THR A 139 -1.97 -3.17 8.12
CA THR A 139 -2.00 -1.77 7.69
C THR A 139 -1.69 -0.80 8.84
N GLU A 140 -1.99 -1.19 10.09
CA GLU A 140 -1.60 -0.43 11.28
C GLU A 140 -0.08 -0.32 11.48
N LEU A 141 0.69 -1.26 10.95
CA LEU A 141 2.16 -1.27 11.06
C LEU A 141 2.84 -0.36 10.03
N TRP A 142 2.10 0.15 9.06
CA TRP A 142 2.63 1.06 8.04
C TRP A 142 2.69 2.49 8.56
N GLU A 143 3.79 3.19 8.27
CA GLU A 143 3.96 4.59 8.64
C GLU A 143 2.98 5.49 7.87
N GLU A 144 2.72 5.17 6.60
CA GLU A 144 1.77 5.87 5.74
C GLU A 144 0.48 5.05 5.63
N LYS A 145 -0.62 5.64 6.07
CA LYS A 145 -1.94 5.04 5.91
C LYS A 145 -2.51 5.38 4.54
N ASN A 146 -3.20 4.40 3.94
CA ASN A 146 -3.93 4.64 2.71
C ASN A 146 -5.09 5.64 2.96
N PRO A 147 -5.09 6.83 2.34
CA PRO A 147 -6.11 7.85 2.59
C PRO A 147 -7.48 7.46 2.04
N PHE A 148 -7.58 6.43 1.19
CA PHE A 148 -8.82 5.94 0.61
C PHE A 148 -9.51 4.87 1.47
N HIS A 149 -8.79 4.26 2.43
CA HIS A 149 -9.37 3.30 3.35
C HIS A 149 -10.14 4.03 4.46
N ILE A 150 -11.47 4.00 4.37
CA ILE A 150 -12.35 4.66 5.34
C ILE A 150 -12.46 3.82 6.61
N ARG A 151 -12.69 2.50 6.45
CA ARG A 151 -12.79 1.56 7.57
C ARG A 151 -12.27 0.18 7.18
N GLU A 152 -11.10 -0.15 7.67
CA GLU A 152 -10.53 -1.49 7.56
C GLU A 152 -11.03 -2.41 8.68
N TYR A 153 -11.02 -3.71 8.40
CA TYR A 153 -11.36 -4.75 9.35
C TYR A 153 -10.11 -5.43 9.91
N TYR A 154 -10.15 -5.78 11.20
CA TYR A 154 -9.36 -6.90 11.68
C TYR A 154 -9.92 -8.21 11.13
N GLN A 155 -9.08 -9.23 10.95
CA GLN A 155 -9.52 -10.52 10.40
C GLN A 155 -10.76 -11.06 11.13
N GLU A 156 -10.77 -11.02 12.46
CA GLU A 156 -11.85 -11.54 13.29
C GLU A 156 -13.16 -10.76 13.07
N GLU A 157 -13.08 -9.44 12.99
CA GLU A 157 -14.23 -8.57 12.74
C GLU A 157 -14.83 -8.82 11.36
N PHE A 158 -13.97 -9.01 10.35
CA PHE A 158 -14.40 -9.34 8.99
C PHE A 158 -15.15 -10.66 8.93
N VAL A 159 -14.57 -11.69 9.55
CA VAL A 159 -15.21 -13.02 9.65
C VAL A 159 -16.55 -12.94 10.38
N GLU A 160 -16.64 -12.20 11.48
CA GLU A 160 -17.89 -11.99 12.21
C GLU A 160 -18.94 -11.26 11.36
N ALA A 161 -18.55 -10.24 10.58
CA ALA A 161 -19.45 -9.54 9.67
C ALA A 161 -20.02 -10.47 8.60
N LEU A 162 -19.18 -11.34 8.03
CA LEU A 162 -19.59 -12.35 7.04
C LEU A 162 -20.49 -13.41 7.64
N LYS A 163 -20.20 -13.92 8.83
CA LYS A 163 -21.02 -14.94 9.53
C LYS A 163 -22.43 -14.43 9.90
N LYS A 164 -22.62 -13.12 10.00
CA LYS A 164 -23.99 -12.55 10.15
C LYS A 164 -24.84 -12.72 8.90
N GLN A 165 -24.22 -12.89 7.72
CA GLN A 165 -24.90 -12.98 6.43
C GLN A 165 -24.90 -14.38 5.85
N TYR A 166 -23.89 -15.22 6.14
CA TYR A 166 -23.67 -16.53 5.53
C TYR A 166 -23.49 -17.61 6.58
N ARG A 167 -24.04 -18.77 6.28
CA ARG A 167 -23.95 -19.94 7.17
C ARG A 167 -22.58 -20.60 7.16
N TYR A 168 -21.91 -20.62 6.01
CA TYR A 168 -20.58 -21.19 5.82
C TYR A 168 -19.61 -20.08 5.38
N VAL A 169 -18.51 -19.95 6.09
CA VAL A 169 -17.46 -18.98 5.84
C VAL A 169 -16.12 -19.67 5.98
N GLU A 170 -15.43 -19.89 4.87
CA GLU A 170 -14.06 -20.36 4.85
C GLU A 170 -13.10 -19.20 4.64
N VAL A 171 -12.02 -19.16 5.41
CA VAL A 171 -11.06 -18.06 5.42
C VAL A 171 -9.73 -18.53 4.88
N TYR A 172 -9.17 -17.73 3.97
CA TYR A 172 -7.86 -17.91 3.37
C TYR A 172 -7.05 -16.65 3.58
N LEU A 173 -5.75 -16.81 3.78
CA LEU A 173 -4.84 -15.69 4.02
C LEU A 173 -3.91 -15.56 2.82
N GLN A 174 -3.73 -14.35 2.33
CA GLN A 174 -2.87 -14.09 1.19
C GLN A 174 -1.66 -13.24 1.59
N GLU A 175 -0.48 -13.70 1.18
CA GLU A 175 0.78 -12.99 1.33
C GLU A 175 1.64 -13.17 0.07
N VAL A 176 2.60 -12.28 -0.15
CA VAL A 176 3.63 -12.46 -1.15
C VAL A 176 4.96 -12.71 -0.47
N ASN A 177 5.60 -13.81 -0.83
CA ASN A 177 6.91 -14.18 -0.33
C ASN A 177 7.87 -14.40 -1.50
N MET A 178 9.14 -14.03 -1.29
CA MET A 178 10.18 -14.43 -2.22
C MET A 178 10.48 -15.91 -2.04
N ALA A 179 10.40 -16.68 -3.12
CA ALA A 179 10.68 -18.12 -3.11
C ALA A 179 11.79 -18.46 -4.11
N SER A 180 12.64 -19.43 -3.75
CA SER A 180 13.59 -20.07 -4.65
C SER A 180 13.07 -21.45 -5.01
N TRP A 181 13.04 -21.77 -6.29
CA TRP A 181 12.49 -23.01 -6.80
C TRP A 181 13.61 -23.92 -7.30
N ILE A 182 13.53 -25.21 -6.94
CA ILE A 182 14.37 -26.25 -7.49
C ILE A 182 13.45 -27.29 -8.12
N TRP A 183 13.55 -27.46 -9.44
CA TRP A 183 12.74 -28.44 -10.18
C TRP A 183 13.60 -29.25 -11.14
N GLN A 184 13.10 -30.44 -11.52
CA GLN A 184 13.74 -31.30 -12.51
C GLN A 184 13.07 -31.08 -13.87
N PRO A 185 13.77 -30.57 -14.90
CA PRO A 185 13.15 -30.17 -16.16
C PRO A 185 12.73 -31.31 -17.08
N LEU A 186 13.15 -32.53 -16.82
CA LEU A 186 12.96 -33.68 -17.69
C LEU A 186 12.43 -34.87 -16.87
N ASN A 187 11.14 -35.07 -16.86
CA ASN A 187 10.34 -36.29 -16.64
C ASN A 187 9.03 -35.94 -15.91
N ALA A 188 7.99 -35.68 -16.70
CA ALA A 188 6.67 -35.34 -16.23
C ALA A 188 5.93 -36.49 -15.47
N GLU A 189 6.56 -37.68 -15.36
CA GLU A 189 5.92 -38.83 -14.71
C GLU A 189 6.17 -38.97 -13.21
N ARG A 190 7.06 -38.17 -12.64
CA ARG A 190 7.18 -38.08 -11.19
C ARG A 190 6.41 -36.87 -10.70
N SER A 191 5.22 -37.09 -10.16
CA SER A 191 4.53 -36.09 -9.33
C SER A 191 5.45 -35.80 -8.13
N SER A 192 6.29 -34.80 -8.28
CA SER A 192 7.10 -34.32 -7.19
C SER A 192 6.19 -33.51 -6.26
N GLN A 193 5.86 -34.08 -5.11
CA GLN A 193 5.38 -33.26 -4.01
C GLN A 193 6.47 -32.22 -3.74
N LEU A 194 6.16 -30.95 -4.00
CA LEU A 194 7.03 -29.85 -3.64
C LEU A 194 7.25 -29.87 -2.13
N ARG A 195 8.49 -29.91 -1.68
CA ARG A 195 8.82 -29.73 -0.28
C ARG A 195 8.89 -28.24 -0.01
N ASP A 196 8.12 -27.76 0.94
CA ASP A 196 8.15 -26.38 1.41
C ASP A 196 9.18 -26.25 2.54
N PHE A 197 10.20 -25.39 2.32
CA PHE A 197 11.22 -25.06 3.31
C PHE A 197 11.09 -23.59 3.66
N ARG A 198 10.68 -23.29 4.88
CA ARG A 198 10.46 -21.92 5.36
C ARG A 198 11.65 -21.45 6.17
N LEU A 199 12.07 -20.22 5.90
CA LEU A 199 13.16 -19.56 6.62
C LEU A 199 12.64 -18.30 7.31
N LYS A 200 12.94 -18.17 8.59
CA LYS A 200 12.64 -16.96 9.37
C LYS A 200 13.95 -16.25 9.69
N HIS A 201 14.00 -14.94 9.40
CA HIS A 201 15.11 -14.09 9.80
C HIS A 201 14.91 -13.60 11.24
N GLY A 202 15.95 -13.64 12.05
CA GLY A 202 15.96 -13.16 13.45
C GLY A 202 17.31 -12.56 13.80
N PRO A 203 17.51 -12.10 15.05
CA PRO A 203 18.77 -11.50 15.49
C PRO A 203 20.00 -12.36 15.27
N GLU A 204 19.84 -13.68 15.27
CA GLU A 204 20.90 -14.67 15.07
C GLU A 204 21.04 -15.14 13.59
N GLY A 205 20.34 -14.46 12.66
CA GLY A 205 20.32 -14.80 11.24
C GLY A 205 19.13 -15.64 10.83
N TYR A 206 19.27 -16.40 9.74
CA TYR A 206 18.20 -17.24 9.19
C TYR A 206 18.12 -18.58 9.91
N ARG A 207 16.89 -18.98 10.30
CA ARG A 207 16.61 -20.31 10.81
C ARG A 207 15.44 -20.95 10.08
N ARG A 208 15.47 -22.28 9.95
CA ARG A 208 14.33 -23.03 9.44
C ARG A 208 13.18 -23.00 10.44
N THR A 209 11.97 -22.83 9.95
CA THR A 209 10.75 -22.83 10.76
C THR A 209 9.67 -23.67 10.08
N GLU A 210 8.79 -24.24 10.88
CA GLU A 210 7.54 -24.87 10.43
C GLU A 210 6.36 -23.93 10.65
N ASP A 211 6.60 -22.77 11.31
CA ASP A 211 5.55 -21.78 11.50
C ASP A 211 4.97 -21.35 10.15
N MET A 212 3.65 -21.30 10.06
CA MET A 212 3.00 -20.55 9.00
C MET A 212 3.50 -19.11 9.12
N LEU A 213 3.91 -18.53 8.00
CA LEU A 213 4.39 -17.17 7.99
C LEU A 213 3.25 -16.30 8.54
N GLY A 214 3.42 -15.80 9.74
CA GLY A 214 2.35 -15.15 10.51
C GLY A 214 2.05 -13.72 10.08
N ILE A 215 2.25 -13.38 8.79
CA ILE A 215 2.12 -12.01 8.32
C ILE A 215 1.46 -12.04 6.93
N HIS A 216 0.16 -12.37 6.92
CA HIS A 216 -0.65 -12.18 5.74
C HIS A 216 -1.01 -10.69 5.57
N LEU A 217 -1.17 -10.28 4.34
CA LEU A 217 -1.52 -8.91 4.01
C LEU A 217 -3.02 -8.75 3.81
N TYR A 218 -3.65 -9.77 3.23
CA TYR A 218 -5.06 -9.79 2.90
C TYR A 218 -5.77 -11.01 3.48
N VAL A 219 -7.03 -10.80 3.81
CA VAL A 219 -7.97 -11.85 4.20
C VAL A 219 -8.91 -12.10 3.01
N LEU A 220 -8.98 -13.34 2.54
CA LEU A 220 -9.98 -13.79 1.58
C LEU A 220 -11.01 -14.64 2.31
N ALA A 221 -12.27 -14.55 1.91
CA ALA A 221 -13.32 -15.39 2.39
C ALA A 221 -14.16 -15.95 1.25
N LEU A 222 -14.44 -17.26 1.32
CA LEU A 222 -15.44 -17.93 0.52
C LEU A 222 -16.67 -18.18 1.40
N CYS A 223 -17.81 -17.63 1.00
CA CYS A 223 -19.03 -17.65 1.80
C CYS A 223 -20.19 -18.27 1.02
N SER A 224 -21.04 -19.04 1.71
CA SER A 224 -22.24 -19.65 1.15
C SER A 224 -23.28 -19.95 2.24
N ASP A 225 -24.55 -20.10 1.87
CA ASP A 225 -25.58 -20.68 2.76
C ASP A 225 -25.67 -22.19 2.64
N GLU A 226 -25.18 -22.75 1.54
CA GLU A 226 -25.06 -24.18 1.34
C GLU A 226 -23.65 -24.67 1.72
N PRO A 227 -23.50 -25.92 2.11
CA PRO A 227 -22.18 -26.47 2.41
C PRO A 227 -21.20 -26.27 1.26
N ILE A 228 -20.04 -25.71 1.55
CA ILE A 228 -18.95 -25.60 0.58
C ILE A 228 -18.51 -27.03 0.22
N PRO A 229 -18.37 -27.38 -1.08
CA PRO A 229 -18.08 -28.76 -1.50
C PRO A 229 -16.78 -29.27 -0.86
N GLU A 230 -16.84 -30.50 -0.31
CA GLU A 230 -15.65 -31.18 0.18
C GLU A 230 -14.60 -31.31 -0.94
N GLY A 231 -13.37 -30.91 -0.65
CA GLY A 231 -12.26 -30.91 -1.63
C GLY A 231 -12.14 -29.65 -2.46
N LEU A 232 -13.03 -28.69 -2.33
CA LEU A 232 -12.80 -27.34 -2.85
C LEU A 232 -11.74 -26.66 -1.97
N ASN A 233 -10.53 -26.51 -2.50
CA ASN A 233 -9.43 -25.86 -1.80
C ASN A 233 -8.89 -24.71 -2.64
N LEU A 234 -8.97 -23.49 -2.13
CA LEU A 234 -8.47 -22.28 -2.80
C LEU A 234 -6.98 -22.04 -2.52
N ALA A 235 -6.37 -22.80 -1.61
CA ALA A 235 -4.94 -22.66 -1.32
C ALA A 235 -4.13 -22.96 -2.60
N SER A 236 -3.43 -21.96 -3.06
CA SER A 236 -2.74 -21.96 -4.35
C SER A 236 -1.52 -21.06 -4.30
N THR A 237 -0.66 -21.20 -5.30
CA THR A 237 0.49 -20.31 -5.49
C THR A 237 0.41 -19.70 -6.89
N CYS A 238 0.73 -18.41 -6.98
CA CYS A 238 0.80 -17.69 -8.23
C CYS A 238 2.23 -17.23 -8.47
N HIS A 239 2.76 -17.51 -9.66
CA HIS A 239 4.12 -17.16 -10.03
C HIS A 239 4.12 -16.43 -11.35
N GLU A 240 4.89 -15.36 -11.43
CA GLU A 240 5.24 -14.81 -12.73
C GLU A 240 6.45 -15.56 -13.30
N VAL A 241 6.27 -16.13 -14.49
CA VAL A 241 7.28 -16.92 -15.20
C VAL A 241 8.22 -16.02 -16.02
N ALA A 242 7.88 -14.75 -16.21
CA ALA A 242 8.71 -13.81 -16.95
C ALA A 242 9.93 -13.36 -16.12
N ARG A 243 11.09 -13.18 -16.80
CA ARG A 243 12.34 -12.70 -16.16
C ARG A 243 12.28 -11.28 -15.59
N ARG A 244 11.20 -10.55 -15.85
CA ARG A 244 11.01 -9.16 -15.44
C ARG A 244 11.15 -8.86 -13.94
N PRO A 245 10.65 -9.68 -12.98
CA PRO A 245 10.70 -9.32 -11.57
C PRO A 245 12.10 -9.13 -11.02
N LEU A 246 13.01 -10.05 -11.33
CA LEU A 246 14.40 -9.98 -10.83
C LEU A 246 15.17 -8.81 -11.46
N GLU A 247 14.95 -8.56 -12.75
CA GLU A 247 15.58 -7.44 -13.47
C GLU A 247 15.07 -6.09 -12.95
N LEU A 248 13.75 -5.98 -12.67
CA LEU A 248 13.16 -4.78 -12.07
C LEU A 248 13.65 -4.58 -10.63
N MET A 249 13.65 -5.62 -9.81
CA MET A 249 14.18 -5.55 -8.44
C MET A 249 15.66 -5.14 -8.41
N TRP A 250 16.49 -5.68 -9.29
CA TRP A 250 17.91 -5.31 -9.38
C TRP A 250 18.08 -3.88 -9.88
N ARG A 251 17.23 -3.44 -10.82
CA ARG A 251 17.23 -2.06 -11.31
C ARG A 251 16.82 -1.09 -10.22
N GLU A 252 15.73 -1.39 -9.49
CA GLU A 252 15.27 -0.58 -8.36
C GLU A 252 16.29 -0.55 -7.22
N GLN A 253 16.89 -1.68 -6.85
CA GLN A 253 17.97 -1.71 -5.87
C GLN A 253 19.18 -0.89 -6.32
N GLY A 254 19.51 -0.91 -7.62
CA GLY A 254 20.55 -0.09 -8.19
C GLY A 254 20.23 1.40 -8.13
N LEU A 255 19.00 1.80 -8.47
CA LEU A 255 18.52 3.17 -8.40
C LEU A 255 18.46 3.67 -6.95
N LEU A 256 17.93 2.87 -6.04
CA LEU A 256 17.87 3.18 -4.60
C LEU A 256 19.29 3.28 -4.02
N GLY A 257 20.20 2.41 -4.40
CA GLY A 257 21.60 2.47 -4.01
C GLY A 257 22.29 3.76 -4.48
N ALA A 258 22.02 4.20 -5.71
CA ALA A 258 22.54 5.45 -6.26
C ALA A 258 21.95 6.68 -5.52
N GLU A 259 20.65 6.66 -5.21
CA GLU A 259 20.00 7.72 -4.47
C GLU A 259 20.51 7.81 -3.03
N ILE A 260 20.67 6.69 -2.34
CA ILE A 260 21.28 6.64 -0.99
C ILE A 260 22.71 7.19 -1.04
N ALA A 261 23.49 6.89 -2.07
CA ALA A 261 24.84 7.41 -2.23
C ALA A 261 24.82 8.93 -2.45
N ARG A 262 23.86 9.44 -3.25
CA ARG A 262 23.67 10.89 -3.48
C ARG A 262 23.29 11.60 -2.18
N VAL A 263 22.32 11.11 -1.45
CA VAL A 263 21.88 11.70 -0.17
C VAL A 263 23.02 11.68 0.87
N LYS A 264 23.79 10.60 0.94
CA LYS A 264 24.97 10.54 1.82
C LYS A 264 26.03 11.59 1.48
N ALA A 265 26.28 11.82 0.19
CA ALA A 265 27.22 12.86 -0.27
C ALA A 265 26.71 14.25 0.07
N GLU A 266 25.42 14.51 -0.09
CA GLU A 266 24.79 15.78 0.28
C GLU A 266 24.87 16.04 1.79
N ILE A 267 24.59 15.04 2.62
CA ILE A 267 24.74 15.12 4.09
C ILE A 267 26.19 15.43 4.46
N ALA A 268 27.17 14.81 3.81
CA ALA A 268 28.58 15.09 4.06
C ALA A 268 28.94 16.54 3.73
N SER A 269 28.49 17.06 2.57
CA SER A 269 28.68 18.45 2.16
C SER A 269 28.03 19.44 3.13
N LEU A 270 26.80 19.18 3.56
CA LEU A 270 26.11 20.03 4.53
C LEU A 270 26.81 20.04 5.90
N LYS A 271 27.37 18.91 6.34
CA LYS A 271 28.16 18.84 7.58
C LYS A 271 29.43 19.70 7.48
N GLU A 272 30.11 19.65 6.34
CA GLU A 272 31.32 20.48 6.10
C GLU A 272 31.00 21.98 6.07
N GLN A 273 29.89 22.36 5.40
CA GLN A 273 29.39 23.72 5.40
C GLN A 273 29.02 24.21 6.81
N ASN A 274 28.36 23.38 7.59
CA ASN A 274 27.99 23.72 8.96
C ASN A 274 29.22 23.92 9.85
N GLN A 275 30.23 23.06 9.73
CA GLN A 275 31.50 23.20 10.44
C GLN A 275 32.24 24.48 10.04
N ALA A 276 32.23 24.86 8.77
CA ALA A 276 32.81 26.09 8.29
C ALA A 276 32.11 27.36 8.85
N LEU A 277 30.74 27.28 8.92
CA LEU A 277 29.95 28.36 9.54
C LEU A 277 30.20 28.48 11.05
N GLU A 278 30.31 27.37 11.78
CA GLU A 278 30.64 27.36 13.20
C GLU A 278 32.04 27.99 13.46
N ASN A 279 33.02 27.60 12.65
CA ASN A 279 34.36 28.17 12.72
C ASN A 279 34.34 29.67 12.41
N GLY A 280 33.60 30.09 11.38
CA GLY A 280 33.42 31.51 11.03
C GLY A 280 32.76 32.30 12.17
N LEU A 281 31.77 31.74 12.82
CA LEU A 281 31.10 32.34 13.97
C LEU A 281 32.04 32.48 15.17
N LEU A 282 32.87 31.47 15.43
CA LEU A 282 33.87 31.50 16.50
C LEU A 282 34.88 32.61 16.27
N VAL A 283 35.40 32.74 15.04
CA VAL A 283 36.32 33.82 14.65
C VAL A 283 35.67 35.21 14.81
N ALA A 284 34.44 35.36 14.29
CA ALA A 284 33.70 36.61 14.42
C ALA A 284 33.45 36.99 15.90
N THR A 285 33.09 36.02 16.72
CA THR A 285 32.86 36.23 18.15
C THR A 285 34.14 36.62 18.89
N SER A 286 35.26 35.97 18.58
CA SER A 286 36.57 36.31 19.17
C SER A 286 37.03 37.70 18.76
N THR A 287 36.80 38.07 17.48
CA THR A 287 37.13 39.42 16.98
C THR A 287 36.29 40.52 17.67
N LEU A 288 34.97 40.28 17.79
CA LEU A 288 34.07 41.17 18.53
C LEU A 288 34.51 41.34 19.99
N ARG A 289 34.91 40.23 20.63
CA ARG A 289 35.42 40.28 22.02
C ARG A 289 36.72 41.08 22.13
N SER A 290 37.66 40.90 21.19
CA SER A 290 38.90 41.68 21.13
C SER A 290 38.64 43.17 20.94
N ILE A 291 37.69 43.56 20.06
CA ILE A 291 37.26 44.93 19.86
C ILE A 291 36.67 45.52 21.18
N TYR A 292 35.81 44.73 21.83
CA TYR A 292 35.16 45.13 23.08
C TYR A 292 36.17 45.30 24.23
N ASP A 293 37.17 44.44 24.30
CA ASP A 293 38.21 44.49 25.34
C ASP A 293 39.32 45.51 25.06
N SER A 294 39.31 46.10 23.86
CA SER A 294 40.31 47.09 23.49
C SER A 294 40.26 48.37 24.39
N MET A 295 41.42 48.95 24.68
CA MET A 295 41.50 50.17 25.51
C MET A 295 40.67 51.33 24.91
N GLY A 296 40.60 51.43 23.57
CA GLY A 296 39.80 52.44 22.89
C GLY A 296 38.30 52.29 23.15
N TRP A 297 37.79 51.03 23.18
CA TRP A 297 36.40 50.79 23.49
C TRP A 297 36.05 51.05 24.96
N LYS A 298 36.91 50.66 25.90
CA LYS A 298 36.74 50.91 27.31
C LYS A 298 36.75 52.38 27.61
N LEU A 299 37.59 53.19 26.90
CA LEU A 299 37.60 54.66 26.97
C LEU A 299 36.30 55.27 26.41
N LEU A 300 35.76 54.75 25.34
CA LEU A 300 34.46 55.16 24.73
C LEU A 300 33.28 54.86 25.66
N GLU A 301 33.29 53.71 26.33
CA GLU A 301 32.22 53.28 27.24
C GLU A 301 32.24 54.03 28.57
N SER A 302 33.44 54.38 29.08
CA SER A 302 33.63 55.21 30.30
C SER A 302 33.19 56.63 30.11
N SER A 303 33.15 57.12 28.87
CA SER A 303 32.75 58.50 28.53
C SER A 303 31.25 58.45 28.06
N ARG A 304 30.33 58.60 29.00
CA ARG A 304 28.88 58.70 28.72
C ARG A 304 28.52 59.78 27.69
N ARG A 305 29.34 60.84 27.50
CA ARG A 305 29.11 61.83 26.49
C ARG A 305 29.45 61.41 25.05
N ALA A 306 30.38 60.48 24.86
CA ALA A 306 30.81 60.06 23.54
C ALA A 306 29.78 59.05 22.88
N VAL A 307 29.07 58.28 23.68
CA VAL A 307 28.07 57.30 23.17
C VAL A 307 26.77 57.97 22.68
N ASP A 308 26.50 59.19 23.14
CA ASP A 308 25.33 59.98 22.73
C ASP A 308 25.54 60.85 21.49
N LEU A 309 26.75 60.89 20.93
CA LEU A 309 27.02 61.59 19.67
C LEU A 309 26.21 60.88 18.52
N PRO A 310 25.46 61.61 17.67
CA PRO A 310 24.62 61.05 16.61
C PRO A 310 25.37 60.13 15.64
N LEU A 311 26.66 60.49 15.37
CA LEU A 311 27.54 59.68 14.50
C LEU A 311 27.92 58.34 15.10
N VAL A 312 28.20 58.27 16.40
CA VAL A 312 28.57 57.06 17.11
C VAL A 312 27.30 56.12 17.26
N ARG A 313 26.14 56.74 17.51
CA ARG A 313 24.86 56.00 17.51
C ARG A 313 24.54 55.35 16.15
N ALA A 314 24.81 56.05 15.05
CA ALA A 314 24.60 55.53 13.71
C ALA A 314 25.53 54.36 13.37
N LEU A 315 26.80 54.45 13.74
CA LEU A 315 27.81 53.38 13.54
C LEU A 315 27.54 52.13 14.39
N LEU A 316 26.99 52.28 15.60
CA LEU A 316 26.72 51.17 16.52
C LEU A 316 25.33 50.50 16.30
N ARG A 317 24.47 51.15 15.51
CA ARG A 317 23.10 50.64 15.26
C ARG A 317 23.06 49.22 14.67
N PRO A 318 23.87 48.88 13.65
CA PRO A 318 23.88 47.48 13.10
C PRO A 318 24.44 46.49 14.10
N LEU A 319 25.44 46.84 14.90
CA LEU A 319 26.01 45.94 15.92
C LEU A 319 25.04 45.68 17.08
N ARG A 320 24.25 46.66 17.50
CA ARG A 320 23.19 46.50 18.51
C ARG A 320 22.01 45.66 17.98
N GLN A 321 21.71 45.76 16.71
CA GLN A 321 20.67 44.89 16.10
C GLN A 321 21.13 43.43 16.00
N ALA A 322 22.36 43.18 15.60
CA ALA A 322 22.95 41.85 15.56
C ALA A 322 23.01 41.19 16.95
N ALA A 323 23.47 41.94 17.97
CA ALA A 323 23.52 41.47 19.36
C ALA A 323 22.13 41.17 19.94
N LYS A 324 21.09 41.97 19.62
CA LYS A 324 19.71 41.70 20.03
C LYS A 324 19.12 40.49 19.32
N GLY A 325 19.49 40.20 18.07
CA GLY A 325 19.09 39.03 17.32
C GLY A 325 19.69 37.75 17.92
N TYR A 326 20.95 37.83 18.35
CA TYR A 326 21.64 36.69 18.98
C TYR A 326 21.05 36.35 20.36
N LEU A 327 20.83 37.36 21.23
CA LEU A 327 20.25 37.15 22.57
C LEU A 327 18.79 36.71 22.57
N ARG A 328 18.06 36.84 21.44
CA ARG A 328 16.69 36.30 21.29
C ARG A 328 16.67 34.83 20.88
N ARG A 329 17.77 34.29 20.34
CA ARG A 329 17.84 32.88 19.92
C ARG A 329 18.32 31.93 21.02
N GLU A 330 18.89 32.43 22.11
CA GLU A 330 19.38 31.64 23.26
C GLU A 330 18.42 31.59 24.45
N ARG A 331 17.16 31.97 24.29
CA ARG A 331 16.14 31.66 25.31
C ARG A 331 15.41 30.38 24.90
N PRO A 332 15.47 29.30 25.74
CA PRO A 332 14.81 28.04 25.53
C PRO A 332 13.27 28.19 25.44
#